data_1b51a28e8ac44b95bdf7891304f52ce8
#
_entry.id   1b51a28e8ac44b95bdf7891304f52ce8
#
_cell.length_a   1.000
_cell.length_b   1.000
_cell.length_c   1.000
_cell.angle_alpha   90.00
_cell.angle_beta   90.00
_cell.angle_gamma   90.00
#
_symmetry.space_group_name_H-M   'P 1'
#
loop_
_entity.id
_entity.type
_entity.pdbx_description
1 polymer ?
#
loop_
_entity_poly.entity_id
_entity_poly.type
_entity_poly.pdbx_seq_one_letter_code
_entity_poly.pdbx_strand_id
1 'polypeptide(L)'
;MKDYKKILISKNIQRIVCVMAAAACLYPNSLLIATDATDTYSPTVESKAERDARMSWWRDAKFGMFIHWGVYAVAAGSHNGKQTSGAGEWIMENMEIPVAEYKEYAKHFNPVKYAPEQWVIMAKKTGMKYIVLTSKHHDGFALFDSKVTNWDVVDATPYGKDLIEPLAVACRKHGMKLGFYYSQAQDWTHPGGGSYKAKWDDAQKGDFDKYLHEIAIPQTREILTKYGDIAIIWWDTPVGMSHEEATELYKLAKEINPSIIMNNRLGGGYGDTETPEQYIPATGYKDKDWEVCMTLNNTWGYSAHDKNWKTPEKVLKNLIDIVSKGGNYLINVGPKGDGGIPVETVDCFSEVGQWMHINGEAIYGTTASPFKKLTWGRCTKRVDADGVTLYLHVFEWPEDGTLLLPGLKNDIRSANTMWDPVLVQTEKTDRGVVVKIPDRVPGNLERPEVIALKLDGFLTVEPLTLQIQGDSDFELSVQDADLSGSLMVEQKADNLSNIGYWIDKNDFVSWTFKSDTAGEFELLTSVATEGDTNLKVQLVGTDQSNEIFIKATGSYSKFENNIKLGTFKVPANKKVVLNLRRAEGKWNPVNLRNIKAIKK
;
A
#
# COMPACT_ATOMS: atom_id res chain seq x y z
N MET A 1 20.73 -25.80 -24.12
CA MET A 1 19.57 -24.95 -24.43
C MET A 1 18.60 -24.85 -23.23
N LYS A 2 19.09 -24.48 -22.03
CA LYS A 2 18.25 -24.32 -20.82
C LYS A 2 18.48 -22.99 -20.09
N ASP A 3 19.39 -22.12 -20.52
CA ASP A 3 19.82 -20.95 -19.75
C ASP A 3 19.41 -19.57 -20.28
N TYR A 4 18.62 -19.51 -21.37
CA TYR A 4 18.24 -18.22 -21.96
C TYR A 4 16.87 -17.67 -21.52
N LYS A 5 16.07 -18.42 -20.76
CA LYS A 5 14.72 -17.96 -20.33
C LYS A 5 14.68 -17.22 -18.98
N LYS A 6 15.72 -17.30 -18.17
CA LYS A 6 15.73 -16.64 -16.85
C LYS A 6 16.10 -15.14 -16.87
N ILE A 7 16.75 -14.68 -17.94
CA ILE A 7 17.27 -13.29 -18.03
C ILE A 7 16.22 -12.29 -18.51
N LEU A 8 15.19 -12.73 -19.24
CA LEU A 8 14.17 -11.82 -19.80
C LEU A 8 13.06 -11.44 -18.82
N ILE A 9 12.77 -12.25 -17.80
CA ILE A 9 11.69 -11.97 -16.83
C ILE A 9 12.12 -10.90 -15.81
N SER A 10 13.41 -10.85 -15.45
CA SER A 10 13.94 -9.86 -14.49
C SER A 10 13.95 -8.41 -15.02
N LYS A 11 14.13 -8.22 -16.33
CA LYS A 11 14.21 -6.87 -16.93
C LYS A 11 12.85 -6.17 -17.08
N ASN A 12 11.77 -6.93 -17.25
CA ASN A 12 10.44 -6.35 -17.46
C ASN A 12 9.76 -5.92 -16.15
N ILE A 13 10.01 -6.62 -15.05
CA ILE A 13 9.47 -6.23 -13.73
C ILE A 13 10.15 -4.94 -13.23
N GLN A 14 11.45 -4.77 -13.46
CA GLN A 14 12.14 -3.53 -13.10
C GLN A 14 11.69 -2.31 -13.93
N ARG A 15 11.29 -2.49 -15.20
CA ARG A 15 10.79 -1.37 -16.01
C ARG A 15 9.43 -0.86 -15.56
N ILE A 16 8.54 -1.73 -15.11
CA ILE A 16 7.19 -1.34 -14.63
C ILE A 16 7.30 -0.56 -13.30
N VAL A 17 8.18 -0.97 -12.39
CA VAL A 17 8.40 -0.26 -11.11
C VAL A 17 9.11 1.08 -11.34
N CYS A 18 10.04 1.18 -12.29
CA CYS A 18 10.74 2.44 -12.61
C CYS A 18 9.85 3.49 -13.29
N VAL A 19 8.87 3.08 -14.11
CA VAL A 19 7.96 4.05 -14.77
C VAL A 19 7.00 4.68 -13.76
N MET A 20 6.53 3.93 -12.76
CA MET A 20 5.66 4.51 -11.71
C MET A 20 6.43 5.38 -10.71
N ALA A 21 7.70 5.08 -10.41
CA ALA A 21 8.54 5.93 -9.56
C ALA A 21 8.96 7.24 -10.27
N ALA A 22 9.15 7.23 -11.59
CA ALA A 22 9.52 8.42 -12.36
C ALA A 22 8.37 9.43 -12.50
N ALA A 23 7.11 8.98 -12.51
CA ALA A 23 5.95 9.88 -12.56
C ALA A 23 5.77 10.69 -11.27
N ALA A 24 6.22 10.18 -10.12
CA ALA A 24 6.18 10.92 -8.86
C ALA A 24 7.28 12.01 -8.72
N CYS A 25 8.32 11.98 -9.57
CA CYS A 25 9.49 12.87 -9.48
C CYS A 25 9.48 14.06 -10.43
N LEU A 26 8.47 14.26 -11.29
CA LEU A 26 8.48 15.27 -12.35
C LEU A 26 7.68 16.55 -12.08
N TYR A 27 7.29 16.84 -10.83
CA TYR A 27 6.69 18.14 -10.52
C TYR A 27 7.75 19.14 -10.05
N PRO A 28 8.05 20.21 -10.84
CA PRO A 28 8.86 21.32 -10.35
C PRO A 28 8.05 22.13 -9.33
N ASN A 29 8.67 22.40 -8.17
CA ASN A 29 8.18 23.39 -7.21
C ASN A 29 8.07 24.76 -7.90
N SER A 30 6.89 25.19 -8.29
CA SER A 30 6.63 26.59 -8.59
C SER A 30 6.38 27.34 -7.27
N LEU A 31 7.22 28.35 -7.02
CA LEU A 31 7.04 29.32 -5.95
C LEU A 31 5.67 30.01 -6.11
N LEU A 32 4.84 29.90 -5.08
CA LEU A 32 3.60 30.66 -4.97
C LEU A 32 3.92 32.11 -4.64
N ILE A 33 3.63 33.01 -5.58
CA ILE A 33 3.39 34.43 -5.29
C ILE A 33 1.91 34.55 -4.94
N ALA A 34 1.62 34.91 -3.71
CA ALA A 34 0.27 35.16 -3.23
C ALA A 34 -0.32 36.38 -3.93
N THR A 35 -1.44 36.19 -4.61
CA THR A 35 -2.35 37.31 -4.93
C THR A 35 -3.69 37.02 -4.26
N ASP A 36 -4.10 37.95 -3.40
CA ASP A 36 -5.41 37.96 -2.75
C ASP A 36 -6.53 37.88 -3.76
N ALA A 37 -7.37 36.88 -3.64
CA ALA A 37 -8.75 36.92 -4.14
C ALA A 37 -9.63 36.20 -3.11
N THR A 38 -10.44 37.01 -2.46
CA THR A 38 -11.45 36.63 -1.47
C THR A 38 -12.55 35.78 -2.11
N ASP A 39 -12.51 34.48 -1.85
CA ASP A 39 -13.75 33.70 -1.84
C ASP A 39 -13.76 32.82 -0.57
N THR A 40 -14.59 33.24 0.39
CA THR A 40 -14.64 32.68 1.73
C THR A 40 -15.55 31.48 1.78
N TYR A 41 -15.12 30.36 1.18
CA TYR A 41 -15.53 29.05 1.66
C TYR A 41 -14.45 28.57 2.62
N SER A 42 -14.63 28.86 3.90
CA SER A 42 -13.96 28.11 4.95
C SER A 42 -14.82 26.86 5.20
N PRO A 43 -14.46 25.67 4.74
CA PRO A 43 -15.06 24.48 5.28
C PRO A 43 -14.86 24.55 6.79
N THR A 44 -15.89 24.33 7.57
CA THR A 44 -15.71 24.10 9.00
C THR A 44 -14.64 23.03 9.12
N VAL A 45 -13.46 23.43 9.58
CA VAL A 45 -12.31 22.52 9.68
C VAL A 45 -12.74 21.40 10.60
N GLU A 46 -12.92 20.20 10.03
CA GLU A 46 -13.29 19.00 10.79
C GLU A 46 -12.31 18.86 11.96
N SER A 47 -12.82 18.84 13.18
CA SER A 47 -11.99 18.63 14.38
C SER A 47 -11.41 17.21 14.36
N LYS A 48 -10.29 17.02 15.07
CA LYS A 48 -9.70 15.68 15.23
C LYS A 48 -10.71 14.67 15.78
N ALA A 49 -11.56 15.06 16.72
CA ALA A 49 -12.56 14.17 17.31
C ALA A 49 -13.65 13.76 16.29
N GLU A 50 -14.13 14.69 15.47
CA GLU A 50 -15.10 14.41 14.38
C GLU A 50 -14.47 13.49 13.34
N ARG A 51 -13.24 13.78 12.92
CA ARG A 51 -12.50 12.92 11.99
C ARG A 51 -12.29 11.51 12.57
N ASP A 52 -11.89 11.41 13.82
CA ASP A 52 -11.68 10.11 14.47
C ASP A 52 -12.99 9.31 14.57
N ALA A 53 -14.11 9.95 14.85
CA ALA A 53 -15.43 9.31 14.86
C ALA A 53 -15.83 8.83 13.46
N ARG A 54 -15.64 9.66 12.43
CA ARG A 54 -15.95 9.34 11.01
C ARG A 54 -15.08 8.19 10.48
N MET A 55 -13.80 8.20 10.81
CA MET A 55 -12.83 7.21 10.33
C MET A 55 -12.83 5.90 11.12
N SER A 56 -13.47 5.83 12.29
CA SER A 56 -13.37 4.69 13.20
C SER A 56 -13.77 3.36 12.53
N TRP A 57 -14.91 3.33 11.85
CA TRP A 57 -15.39 2.12 11.20
C TRP A 57 -14.41 1.57 10.16
N TRP A 58 -13.75 2.47 9.41
CA TRP A 58 -12.79 2.11 8.37
C TRP A 58 -11.48 1.62 8.98
N ARG A 59 -11.00 2.29 10.05
CA ARG A 59 -9.83 1.83 10.81
C ARG A 59 -10.05 0.46 11.43
N ASP A 60 -11.27 0.14 11.86
CA ASP A 60 -11.62 -1.16 12.44
C ASP A 60 -11.82 -2.23 11.37
N ALA A 61 -12.22 -1.85 10.18
CA ALA A 61 -12.52 -2.76 9.05
C ALA A 61 -11.30 -3.54 8.55
N LYS A 62 -10.14 -2.92 8.42
CA LYS A 62 -8.84 -3.47 8.05
C LYS A 62 -8.74 -4.11 6.67
N PHE A 63 -9.80 -4.70 6.11
CA PHE A 63 -9.77 -5.52 4.92
C PHE A 63 -10.94 -5.21 3.99
N GLY A 64 -10.64 -4.86 2.73
CA GLY A 64 -11.61 -4.53 1.69
C GLY A 64 -11.34 -5.24 0.37
N MET A 65 -12.36 -5.27 -0.50
CA MET A 65 -12.30 -5.80 -1.86
C MET A 65 -12.32 -4.63 -2.86
N PHE A 66 -11.30 -4.56 -3.70
CA PHE A 66 -11.29 -3.71 -4.87
C PHE A 66 -11.83 -4.49 -6.06
N ILE A 67 -12.62 -3.87 -6.93
CA ILE A 67 -13.10 -4.51 -8.16
C ILE A 67 -12.77 -3.60 -9.33
N HIS A 68 -11.86 -4.07 -10.20
CA HIS A 68 -11.57 -3.41 -11.48
C HIS A 68 -12.30 -4.12 -12.61
N TRP A 69 -13.35 -3.47 -13.11
CA TRP A 69 -14.20 -4.04 -14.15
C TRP A 69 -14.67 -2.98 -15.15
N GLY A 70 -14.73 -3.37 -16.42
CA GLY A 70 -15.12 -2.50 -17.52
C GLY A 70 -14.98 -3.23 -18.85
N VAL A 71 -15.13 -2.51 -19.98
CA VAL A 71 -15.03 -3.09 -21.33
C VAL A 71 -13.63 -3.65 -21.63
N TYR A 72 -12.59 -3.20 -20.96
CA TYR A 72 -11.24 -3.78 -21.05
C TYR A 72 -11.21 -5.27 -20.65
N ALA A 73 -12.16 -5.75 -19.85
CA ALA A 73 -12.26 -7.16 -19.50
C ALA A 73 -12.66 -8.05 -20.71
N VAL A 74 -13.25 -7.46 -21.75
CA VAL A 74 -13.51 -8.16 -23.03
C VAL A 74 -12.22 -8.39 -23.78
N ALA A 75 -11.37 -7.37 -23.87
CA ALA A 75 -10.04 -7.49 -24.47
C ALA A 75 -9.16 -8.50 -23.73
N ALA A 76 -9.39 -8.68 -22.42
CA ALA A 76 -8.72 -9.67 -21.59
C ALA A 76 -7.18 -9.67 -21.72
N GLY A 77 -6.60 -8.47 -21.84
CA GLY A 77 -5.14 -8.27 -22.00
C GLY A 77 -4.59 -8.47 -23.40
N SER A 78 -5.43 -8.61 -24.44
CA SER A 78 -4.99 -8.79 -25.83
C SER A 78 -5.82 -7.96 -26.80
N HIS A 79 -5.17 -7.41 -27.84
CA HIS A 79 -5.80 -6.68 -28.92
C HIS A 79 -5.20 -7.13 -30.26
N ASN A 80 -6.05 -7.47 -31.23
CA ASN A 80 -5.62 -7.95 -32.56
C ASN A 80 -4.56 -9.08 -32.51
N GLY A 81 -4.74 -10.05 -31.59
CA GLY A 81 -3.85 -11.19 -31.38
C GLY A 81 -2.52 -10.87 -30.70
N LYS A 82 -2.31 -9.63 -30.26
CA LYS A 82 -1.12 -9.22 -29.52
C LYS A 82 -1.46 -8.98 -28.05
N GLN A 83 -0.61 -9.45 -27.13
CA GLN A 83 -0.74 -9.19 -25.71
C GLN A 83 -0.23 -7.79 -25.37
N THR A 84 -0.92 -7.09 -24.45
CA THR A 84 -0.40 -5.87 -23.86
C THR A 84 0.85 -6.17 -23.02
N SER A 85 1.79 -5.25 -23.02
CA SER A 85 2.99 -5.33 -22.17
C SER A 85 2.75 -4.90 -20.72
N GLY A 86 1.58 -4.35 -20.41
CA GLY A 86 1.19 -3.80 -19.11
C GLY A 86 -0.09 -4.40 -18.56
N ALA A 87 -0.68 -3.70 -17.62
CA ALA A 87 -1.93 -4.09 -16.99
C ALA A 87 -3.10 -4.10 -17.98
N GLY A 88 -4.03 -5.05 -17.81
CA GLY A 88 -5.12 -5.29 -18.74
C GLY A 88 -6.09 -4.13 -18.89
N GLU A 89 -6.35 -3.40 -17.83
CA GLU A 89 -7.22 -2.20 -17.83
C GLU A 89 -6.57 -0.98 -18.52
N TRP A 90 -5.25 -1.01 -18.72
CA TRP A 90 -4.49 0.01 -19.45
C TRP A 90 -4.30 -0.33 -20.93
N ILE A 91 -4.95 -1.37 -21.43
CA ILE A 91 -4.74 -1.90 -22.80
C ILE A 91 -4.96 -0.82 -23.87
N MET A 92 -5.94 0.08 -23.70
CA MET A 92 -6.22 1.14 -24.65
C MET A 92 -5.03 2.09 -24.82
N GLU A 93 -4.46 2.59 -23.71
CA GLU A 93 -3.31 3.49 -23.73
C GLU A 93 -2.01 2.75 -24.10
N ASN A 94 -1.78 1.56 -23.51
CA ASN A 94 -0.56 0.80 -23.74
C ASN A 94 -0.37 0.43 -25.23
N MET A 95 -1.46 0.11 -25.91
CA MET A 95 -1.44 -0.29 -27.32
C MET A 95 -1.88 0.82 -28.27
N GLU A 96 -2.18 2.01 -27.75
CA GLU A 96 -2.61 3.19 -28.51
C GLU A 96 -3.80 2.86 -29.44
N ILE A 97 -4.80 2.12 -28.87
CA ILE A 97 -5.97 1.69 -29.63
C ILE A 97 -6.83 2.94 -29.93
N PRO A 98 -7.17 3.18 -31.22
CA PRO A 98 -8.02 4.31 -31.59
C PRO A 98 -9.38 4.26 -30.87
N VAL A 99 -9.92 5.43 -30.51
CA VAL A 99 -11.19 5.54 -29.76
C VAL A 99 -12.32 4.76 -30.40
N ALA A 100 -12.50 4.89 -31.72
CA ALA A 100 -13.55 4.18 -32.44
C ALA A 100 -13.39 2.66 -32.38
N GLU A 101 -12.15 2.16 -32.46
CA GLU A 101 -11.85 0.73 -32.39
C GLU A 101 -12.02 0.20 -30.97
N TYR A 102 -11.58 0.96 -29.94
CA TYR A 102 -11.78 0.58 -28.55
C TYR A 102 -13.26 0.47 -28.17
N LYS A 103 -14.08 1.40 -28.63
CA LYS A 103 -15.53 1.39 -28.38
C LYS A 103 -16.25 0.15 -28.93
N GLU A 104 -15.69 -0.55 -29.92
CA GLU A 104 -16.26 -1.81 -30.40
C GLU A 104 -16.29 -2.92 -29.33
N TYR A 105 -15.40 -2.87 -28.31
CA TYR A 105 -15.45 -3.82 -27.20
C TYR A 105 -16.78 -3.78 -26.42
N ALA A 106 -17.44 -2.63 -26.33
CA ALA A 106 -18.74 -2.52 -25.65
C ALA A 106 -19.81 -3.41 -26.27
N LYS A 107 -19.77 -3.63 -27.59
CA LYS A 107 -20.72 -4.53 -28.29
C LYS A 107 -20.59 -6.00 -27.86
N HIS A 108 -19.47 -6.36 -27.21
CA HIS A 108 -19.18 -7.70 -26.71
C HIS A 108 -19.22 -7.76 -25.17
N PHE A 109 -19.41 -6.64 -24.49
CA PHE A 109 -19.55 -6.60 -23.05
C PHE A 109 -20.98 -6.99 -22.66
N ASN A 110 -21.18 -8.27 -22.36
CA ASN A 110 -22.47 -8.82 -21.99
C ASN A 110 -22.35 -9.70 -20.72
N PRO A 111 -22.36 -9.12 -19.51
CA PRO A 111 -22.07 -9.80 -18.28
C PRO A 111 -23.22 -10.67 -17.76
N VAL A 112 -23.61 -11.69 -18.52
CA VAL A 112 -24.70 -12.63 -18.19
C VAL A 112 -24.43 -13.50 -16.95
N LYS A 113 -23.17 -13.62 -16.52
CA LYS A 113 -22.77 -14.32 -15.30
C LYS A 113 -22.64 -13.41 -14.08
N TYR A 114 -22.94 -12.12 -14.25
CA TYR A 114 -22.87 -11.17 -13.14
C TYR A 114 -23.87 -11.53 -12.05
N ALA A 115 -23.37 -11.82 -10.86
CA ALA A 115 -24.17 -12.20 -9.70
C ALA A 115 -23.77 -11.33 -8.49
N PRO A 116 -24.28 -10.07 -8.41
CA PRO A 116 -23.83 -9.07 -7.43
C PRO A 116 -23.94 -9.55 -5.98
N GLU A 117 -25.03 -10.24 -5.63
CA GLU A 117 -25.20 -10.78 -4.29
C GLU A 117 -24.13 -11.83 -3.96
N GLN A 118 -23.74 -12.67 -4.93
CA GLN A 118 -22.68 -13.67 -4.73
C GLN A 118 -21.32 -13.01 -4.55
N TRP A 119 -21.07 -11.89 -5.24
CA TRP A 119 -19.84 -11.13 -5.05
C TRP A 119 -19.76 -10.56 -3.63
N VAL A 120 -20.84 -10.00 -3.12
CA VAL A 120 -20.90 -9.48 -1.74
C VAL A 120 -20.77 -10.61 -0.70
N ILE A 121 -21.43 -11.76 -0.93
CA ILE A 121 -21.32 -12.93 -0.05
C ILE A 121 -19.89 -13.46 -0.04
N MET A 122 -19.22 -13.53 -1.21
CA MET A 122 -17.81 -13.92 -1.31
C MET A 122 -16.94 -12.98 -0.48
N ALA A 123 -17.04 -11.66 -0.68
CA ALA A 123 -16.28 -10.68 0.10
C ALA A 123 -16.51 -10.83 1.60
N LYS A 124 -17.77 -10.98 2.02
CA LYS A 124 -18.14 -11.17 3.44
C LYS A 124 -17.57 -12.47 4.02
N LYS A 125 -17.63 -13.57 3.28
CA LYS A 125 -17.06 -14.87 3.71
C LYS A 125 -15.53 -14.84 3.77
N THR A 126 -14.89 -14.08 2.89
CA THR A 126 -13.43 -13.83 2.94
C THR A 126 -13.04 -13.00 4.16
N GLY A 127 -13.99 -12.32 4.81
CA GLY A 127 -13.75 -11.47 5.98
C GLY A 127 -13.63 -9.99 5.64
N MET A 128 -13.89 -9.58 4.40
CA MET A 128 -13.86 -8.18 3.97
C MET A 128 -15.05 -7.40 4.55
N LYS A 129 -14.86 -6.11 4.81
CA LYS A 129 -15.85 -5.22 5.45
C LYS A 129 -16.37 -4.13 4.51
N TYR A 130 -15.69 -3.89 3.41
CA TYR A 130 -16.09 -2.91 2.40
C TYR A 130 -15.66 -3.36 1.01
N ILE A 131 -16.34 -2.80 0.00
CA ILE A 131 -16.08 -3.03 -1.42
C ILE A 131 -15.88 -1.66 -2.07
N VAL A 132 -14.88 -1.54 -2.94
CA VAL A 132 -14.69 -0.38 -3.82
C VAL A 132 -14.76 -0.89 -5.27
N LEU A 133 -15.72 -0.36 -6.05
CA LEU A 133 -15.91 -0.74 -7.46
C LEU A 133 -15.45 0.39 -8.37
N THR A 134 -14.75 0.08 -9.46
CA THR A 134 -14.50 1.05 -10.53
C THR A 134 -15.84 1.43 -11.20
N SER A 135 -16.44 2.54 -10.79
CA SER A 135 -17.64 3.06 -11.45
C SER A 135 -17.36 3.58 -12.86
N LYS A 136 -16.19 4.20 -13.04
CA LYS A 136 -15.58 4.58 -14.33
C LYS A 136 -14.05 4.52 -14.20
N HIS A 137 -13.37 3.78 -15.08
CA HIS A 137 -11.92 3.74 -15.18
C HIS A 137 -11.40 4.76 -16.22
N HIS A 138 -10.10 4.78 -16.52
CA HIS A 138 -9.45 5.72 -17.43
C HIS A 138 -9.96 5.64 -18.89
N ASP A 139 -10.57 4.53 -19.29
CA ASP A 139 -11.21 4.35 -20.58
C ASP A 139 -12.54 5.08 -20.74
N GLY A 140 -12.98 5.77 -19.68
CA GLY A 140 -14.19 6.57 -19.66
C GLY A 140 -15.50 5.79 -19.62
N PHE A 141 -15.47 4.44 -19.65
CA PHE A 141 -16.68 3.62 -19.69
C PHE A 141 -17.34 3.56 -18.30
N ALA A 142 -18.59 4.03 -18.23
CA ALA A 142 -19.38 4.01 -17.00
C ALA A 142 -20.11 2.68 -16.80
N LEU A 143 -19.97 2.06 -15.62
CA LEU A 143 -20.71 0.84 -15.25
C LEU A 143 -22.14 1.10 -14.78
N PHE A 144 -22.62 2.32 -14.92
CA PHE A 144 -23.94 2.79 -14.50
C PHE A 144 -24.65 3.54 -15.62
N ASP A 145 -25.95 3.68 -15.50
CA ASP A 145 -26.80 4.49 -16.39
C ASP A 145 -26.52 5.98 -16.15
N SER A 146 -25.55 6.55 -16.89
CA SER A 146 -25.16 7.95 -16.84
C SER A 146 -26.09 8.83 -17.65
N LYS A 147 -26.40 10.03 -17.19
CA LYS A 147 -27.27 10.97 -17.92
C LYS A 147 -26.50 11.99 -18.75
N VAL A 148 -25.18 11.94 -18.70
CA VAL A 148 -24.30 12.91 -19.37
C VAL A 148 -23.45 12.30 -20.48
N THR A 149 -23.51 10.98 -20.66
CA THR A 149 -22.84 10.28 -21.77
C THR A 149 -23.63 9.04 -22.15
N ASN A 150 -23.49 8.60 -23.40
CA ASN A 150 -23.96 7.29 -23.88
C ASN A 150 -22.80 6.26 -23.93
N TRP A 151 -21.62 6.61 -23.40
CA TRP A 151 -20.49 5.69 -23.23
C TRP A 151 -20.59 5.01 -21.87
N ASP A 152 -21.67 4.25 -21.71
CA ASP A 152 -21.98 3.53 -20.48
C ASP A 152 -22.57 2.14 -20.78
N VAL A 153 -22.76 1.36 -19.73
CA VAL A 153 -23.21 -0.02 -19.83
C VAL A 153 -24.63 -0.18 -20.35
N VAL A 154 -25.49 0.82 -20.16
CA VAL A 154 -26.90 0.77 -20.57
C VAL A 154 -27.04 1.07 -22.06
N ASP A 155 -26.38 2.14 -22.52
CA ASP A 155 -26.54 2.63 -23.89
C ASP A 155 -25.59 1.96 -24.89
N ALA A 156 -24.34 1.64 -24.46
CA ALA A 156 -23.30 1.15 -25.37
C ALA A 156 -23.23 -0.37 -25.47
N THR A 157 -23.91 -1.14 -24.60
CA THR A 157 -23.73 -2.60 -24.55
C THR A 157 -25.03 -3.37 -24.78
N PRO A 158 -24.94 -4.63 -25.24
CA PRO A 158 -26.11 -5.50 -25.36
C PRO A 158 -26.73 -5.90 -24.01
N TYR A 159 -26.02 -5.69 -22.90
CA TYR A 159 -26.53 -5.96 -21.56
C TYR A 159 -27.66 -4.98 -21.18
N GLY A 160 -27.52 -3.70 -21.50
CA GLY A 160 -28.57 -2.68 -21.41
C GLY A 160 -29.14 -2.44 -20.01
N LYS A 161 -28.35 -2.69 -18.94
CA LYS A 161 -28.78 -2.52 -17.55
C LYS A 161 -27.64 -1.97 -16.70
N ASP A 162 -28.03 -1.14 -15.73
CA ASP A 162 -27.13 -0.63 -14.68
C ASP A 162 -26.52 -1.79 -13.87
N LEU A 163 -25.20 -1.79 -13.70
CA LEU A 163 -24.49 -2.81 -12.93
C LEU A 163 -24.29 -2.42 -11.47
N ILE A 164 -24.33 -1.12 -11.16
CA ILE A 164 -24.06 -0.62 -9.81
C ILE A 164 -25.26 -0.80 -8.90
N GLU A 165 -26.49 -0.49 -9.38
CA GLU A 165 -27.70 -0.58 -8.54
C GLU A 165 -27.88 -1.97 -7.88
N PRO A 166 -27.81 -3.10 -8.62
CA PRO A 166 -27.97 -4.41 -7.98
C PRO A 166 -26.84 -4.74 -6.99
N LEU A 167 -25.60 -4.23 -7.19
CA LEU A 167 -24.51 -4.38 -6.23
C LEU A 167 -24.78 -3.56 -4.96
N ALA A 168 -25.25 -2.31 -5.11
CA ALA A 168 -25.58 -1.45 -3.99
C ALA A 168 -26.71 -2.04 -3.14
N VAL A 169 -27.74 -2.62 -3.77
CA VAL A 169 -28.80 -3.37 -3.09
C VAL A 169 -28.23 -4.55 -2.30
N ALA A 170 -27.36 -5.34 -2.92
CA ALA A 170 -26.73 -6.48 -2.27
C ALA A 170 -25.84 -6.05 -1.08
N CYS A 171 -25.06 -4.97 -1.24
CA CYS A 171 -24.24 -4.42 -0.14
C CYS A 171 -25.10 -3.99 1.05
N ARG A 172 -26.19 -3.26 0.82
CA ARG A 172 -27.15 -2.88 1.88
C ARG A 172 -27.74 -4.10 2.58
N LYS A 173 -28.20 -5.09 1.80
CA LYS A 173 -28.78 -6.34 2.31
C LYS A 173 -27.84 -7.10 3.25
N HIS A 174 -26.55 -7.11 2.94
CA HIS A 174 -25.55 -7.88 3.68
C HIS A 174 -24.74 -7.05 4.69
N GLY A 175 -25.04 -5.74 4.83
CA GLY A 175 -24.32 -4.83 5.73
C GLY A 175 -22.88 -4.58 5.30
N MET A 176 -22.60 -4.64 3.98
CA MET A 176 -21.29 -4.36 3.39
C MET A 176 -21.21 -2.87 3.04
N LYS A 177 -20.17 -2.17 3.48
CA LYS A 177 -19.95 -0.78 3.07
C LYS A 177 -19.51 -0.74 1.61
N LEU A 178 -20.14 0.17 0.82
CA LEU A 178 -19.84 0.35 -0.59
C LEU A 178 -19.10 1.66 -0.81
N GLY A 179 -18.07 1.61 -1.64
CA GLY A 179 -17.35 2.75 -2.17
C GLY A 179 -17.22 2.66 -3.70
N PHE A 180 -16.90 3.77 -4.31
CA PHE A 180 -16.62 3.84 -5.74
C PHE A 180 -15.21 4.36 -5.98
N TYR A 181 -14.50 3.68 -6.87
CA TYR A 181 -13.38 4.25 -7.58
C TYR A 181 -13.93 5.09 -8.74
N TYR A 182 -13.36 6.24 -8.96
CA TYR A 182 -13.69 7.10 -10.09
C TYR A 182 -12.43 7.77 -10.64
N SER A 183 -12.16 7.57 -11.92
CA SER A 183 -11.09 8.25 -12.65
C SER A 183 -11.54 9.65 -13.01
N GLN A 184 -11.21 10.63 -12.17
CA GLN A 184 -11.69 12.00 -12.32
C GLN A 184 -10.99 12.79 -13.43
N ALA A 185 -9.69 12.57 -13.64
CA ALA A 185 -8.92 13.32 -14.62
C ALA A 185 -8.70 12.58 -15.92
N GLN A 186 -8.47 11.28 -15.88
CA GLN A 186 -8.24 10.50 -17.09
C GLN A 186 -9.56 10.02 -17.69
N ASP A 187 -9.71 10.25 -18.98
CA ASP A 187 -10.73 9.67 -19.85
C ASP A 187 -10.17 9.62 -21.27
N TRP A 188 -9.77 8.43 -21.69
CA TRP A 188 -9.10 8.25 -22.99
C TRP A 188 -10.05 8.24 -24.17
N THR A 189 -11.35 8.20 -23.93
CA THR A 189 -12.38 8.17 -24.98
C THR A 189 -13.11 9.49 -25.16
N HIS A 190 -12.92 10.45 -24.25
CA HIS A 190 -13.56 11.76 -24.30
C HIS A 190 -12.59 12.84 -24.81
N PRO A 191 -13.05 13.76 -25.70
CA PRO A 191 -12.28 14.95 -26.02
C PRO A 191 -11.98 15.78 -24.78
N GLY A 192 -10.69 16.01 -24.51
CA GLY A 192 -10.25 16.76 -23.34
C GLY A 192 -9.95 15.93 -22.08
N GLY A 193 -10.38 14.67 -21.98
CA GLY A 193 -9.98 13.82 -20.85
C GLY A 193 -8.46 13.64 -20.77
N GLY A 194 -7.89 13.56 -19.55
CA GLY A 194 -6.46 13.44 -19.30
C GLY A 194 -5.86 12.10 -19.77
N SER A 195 -4.54 12.06 -19.93
CA SER A 195 -3.75 10.86 -20.21
C SER A 195 -2.30 11.11 -19.83
N TYR A 196 -1.54 10.09 -19.44
CA TYR A 196 -0.08 10.20 -19.24
C TYR A 196 0.69 10.30 -20.55
N LYS A 197 0.17 9.68 -21.62
CA LYS A 197 0.75 9.77 -22.96
C LYS A 197 0.23 11.00 -23.70
N ALA A 198 0.96 11.40 -24.73
CA ALA A 198 0.40 12.30 -25.74
C ALA A 198 -0.82 11.65 -26.39
N LYS A 199 -1.79 12.48 -26.81
CA LYS A 199 -2.98 11.99 -27.52
C LYS A 199 -2.59 11.24 -28.79
N TRP A 200 -3.02 9.98 -28.91
CA TRP A 200 -2.73 9.11 -30.06
C TRP A 200 -3.89 9.06 -31.08
N ASP A 201 -5.02 9.67 -30.73
CA ASP A 201 -6.20 9.77 -31.60
C ASP A 201 -6.70 11.22 -31.60
N ASP A 202 -7.10 11.72 -32.76
CA ASP A 202 -7.69 13.06 -32.89
C ASP A 202 -9.01 13.20 -32.11
N ALA A 203 -9.75 12.12 -31.91
CA ALA A 203 -10.97 12.10 -31.10
C ALA A 203 -10.74 12.43 -29.62
N GLN A 204 -9.49 12.36 -29.14
CA GLN A 204 -9.14 12.70 -27.76
C GLN A 204 -8.81 14.18 -27.55
N LYS A 205 -8.67 14.93 -28.66
CA LYS A 205 -8.29 16.36 -28.58
C LYS A 205 -9.48 17.19 -28.13
N GLY A 206 -9.29 17.94 -27.06
CA GLY A 206 -10.34 18.79 -26.48
C GLY A 206 -9.87 19.56 -25.28
N ASP A 207 -10.80 20.21 -24.62
CA ASP A 207 -10.59 21.04 -23.44
C ASP A 207 -10.86 20.24 -22.16
N PHE A 208 -9.92 20.26 -21.21
CA PHE A 208 -10.02 19.53 -19.97
C PHE A 208 -11.10 20.11 -19.03
N ASP A 209 -11.19 21.43 -18.96
CA ASP A 209 -12.21 22.11 -18.14
C ASP A 209 -13.62 21.75 -18.61
N LYS A 210 -13.81 21.69 -19.93
CA LYS A 210 -15.08 21.21 -20.52
C LYS A 210 -15.36 19.75 -20.15
N TYR A 211 -14.39 18.86 -20.22
CA TYR A 211 -14.53 17.46 -19.79
C TYR A 211 -14.90 17.38 -18.30
N LEU A 212 -14.21 18.15 -17.45
CA LEU A 212 -14.47 18.16 -16.01
C LEU A 212 -15.92 18.55 -15.69
N HIS A 213 -16.41 19.61 -16.31
CA HIS A 213 -17.75 20.16 -16.02
C HIS A 213 -18.88 19.43 -16.73
N GLU A 214 -18.65 18.86 -17.91
CA GLU A 214 -19.69 18.14 -18.66
C GLU A 214 -19.79 16.66 -18.29
N ILE A 215 -18.71 16.05 -17.79
CA ILE A 215 -18.65 14.61 -17.51
C ILE A 215 -18.28 14.33 -16.04
N ALA A 216 -17.08 14.72 -15.59
CA ALA A 216 -16.54 14.22 -14.32
C ALA A 216 -17.34 14.70 -13.10
N ILE A 217 -17.65 15.99 -13.02
CA ILE A 217 -18.45 16.57 -11.93
C ILE A 217 -19.89 16.02 -11.93
N PRO A 218 -20.64 16.01 -13.06
CA PRO A 218 -21.97 15.43 -13.09
C PRO A 218 -22.00 13.94 -12.75
N GLN A 219 -21.10 13.13 -13.30
CA GLN A 219 -21.03 11.70 -12.99
C GLN A 219 -20.67 11.43 -11.53
N THR A 220 -19.80 12.25 -10.93
CA THR A 220 -19.52 12.17 -9.49
C THR A 220 -20.80 12.42 -8.67
N ARG A 221 -21.60 13.41 -9.05
CA ARG A 221 -22.91 13.65 -8.42
C ARG A 221 -23.85 12.47 -8.61
N GLU A 222 -23.93 11.89 -9.81
CA GLU A 222 -24.77 10.72 -10.10
C GLU A 222 -24.42 9.55 -9.17
N ILE A 223 -23.15 9.14 -9.11
CA ILE A 223 -22.76 7.97 -8.32
C ILE A 223 -22.89 8.18 -6.80
N LEU A 224 -22.74 9.41 -6.32
CA LEU A 224 -22.86 9.71 -4.89
C LEU A 224 -24.32 9.93 -4.44
N THR A 225 -25.28 10.12 -5.36
CA THR A 225 -26.68 10.37 -5.00
C THR A 225 -27.62 9.23 -5.37
N LYS A 226 -27.30 8.43 -6.40
CA LYS A 226 -28.23 7.45 -6.98
C LYS A 226 -28.26 6.13 -6.19
N TYR A 227 -27.20 5.72 -5.53
CA TYR A 227 -27.04 4.36 -5.01
C TYR A 227 -27.11 4.22 -3.48
N GLY A 228 -27.58 5.25 -2.78
CA GLY A 228 -27.72 5.30 -1.33
C GLY A 228 -26.45 5.77 -0.61
N ASP A 229 -26.21 5.29 0.60
CA ASP A 229 -25.08 5.73 1.42
C ASP A 229 -23.75 5.15 0.90
N ILE A 230 -22.97 5.99 0.22
CA ILE A 230 -21.65 5.64 -0.31
C ILE A 230 -20.59 6.05 0.70
N ALA A 231 -19.87 5.06 1.22
CA ALA A 231 -18.95 5.25 2.33
C ALA A 231 -17.57 5.79 1.89
N ILE A 232 -17.13 5.46 0.67
CA ILE A 232 -15.80 5.79 0.15
C ILE A 232 -15.94 6.30 -1.30
N ILE A 233 -15.22 7.38 -1.62
CA ILE A 233 -14.86 7.69 -2.99
C ILE A 233 -13.34 7.59 -3.15
N TRP A 234 -12.92 6.70 -4.02
CA TRP A 234 -11.55 6.39 -4.33
C TRP A 234 -11.16 7.03 -5.65
N TRP A 235 -10.51 8.19 -5.58
CA TRP A 235 -10.00 8.94 -6.71
C TRP A 235 -8.74 8.32 -7.28
N ASP A 236 -8.45 8.56 -8.56
CA ASP A 236 -7.20 8.07 -9.13
C ASP A 236 -6.59 9.04 -10.16
N THR A 237 -5.25 9.08 -10.16
CA THR A 237 -4.40 9.74 -11.14
C THR A 237 -4.87 11.15 -11.56
N PRO A 238 -4.63 12.20 -10.75
CA PRO A 238 -5.05 13.58 -11.02
C PRO A 238 -4.17 14.25 -12.09
N VAL A 239 -4.05 13.63 -13.27
CA VAL A 239 -3.19 14.09 -14.36
C VAL A 239 -3.65 15.44 -14.89
N GLY A 240 -2.79 16.44 -14.76
CA GLY A 240 -3.07 17.78 -15.27
C GLY A 240 -4.08 18.60 -14.47
N MET A 241 -4.62 18.08 -13.37
CA MET A 241 -5.57 18.79 -12.53
C MET A 241 -4.90 19.88 -11.70
N SER A 242 -5.52 21.06 -11.68
CA SER A 242 -5.19 22.16 -10.79
C SER A 242 -5.72 21.93 -9.36
N HIS A 243 -5.29 22.80 -8.43
CA HIS A 243 -5.84 22.81 -7.07
C HIS A 243 -7.32 23.21 -7.06
N GLU A 244 -7.71 24.15 -7.90
CA GLU A 244 -9.07 24.67 -8.03
C GLU A 244 -10.02 23.57 -8.49
N GLU A 245 -9.70 22.83 -9.54
CA GLU A 245 -10.47 21.71 -10.07
C GLU A 245 -10.62 20.57 -9.05
N ALA A 246 -9.55 20.25 -8.34
CA ALA A 246 -9.61 19.28 -7.24
C ALA A 246 -10.51 19.76 -6.09
N THR A 247 -10.49 21.08 -5.81
CA THR A 247 -11.34 21.71 -4.80
C THR A 247 -12.83 21.60 -5.14
N GLU A 248 -13.21 21.73 -6.41
CA GLU A 248 -14.61 21.59 -6.84
C GLU A 248 -15.14 20.18 -6.57
N LEU A 249 -14.39 19.16 -6.96
CA LEU A 249 -14.75 17.75 -6.70
C LEU A 249 -14.77 17.42 -5.21
N TYR A 250 -13.82 17.96 -4.43
CA TYR A 250 -13.80 17.81 -2.99
C TYR A 250 -15.05 18.39 -2.33
N LYS A 251 -15.39 19.65 -2.67
CA LYS A 251 -16.58 20.34 -2.18
C LYS A 251 -17.85 19.58 -2.54
N LEU A 252 -18.00 19.18 -3.79
CA LEU A 252 -19.14 18.40 -4.28
C LEU A 252 -19.34 17.12 -3.44
N ALA A 253 -18.27 16.34 -3.25
CA ALA A 253 -18.36 15.08 -2.51
C ALA A 253 -18.74 15.33 -1.03
N LYS A 254 -18.17 16.36 -0.39
CA LYS A 254 -18.48 16.71 1.01
C LYS A 254 -19.87 17.35 1.19
N GLU A 255 -20.38 18.08 0.20
CA GLU A 255 -21.75 18.60 0.21
C GLU A 255 -22.78 17.47 0.15
N ILE A 256 -22.54 16.44 -0.68
CA ILE A 256 -23.44 15.29 -0.82
C ILE A 256 -23.35 14.38 0.41
N ASN A 257 -22.16 14.07 0.84
CA ASN A 257 -21.93 13.21 2.01
C ASN A 257 -20.76 13.73 2.85
N PRO A 258 -21.01 14.50 3.93
CA PRO A 258 -19.95 15.00 4.82
C PRO A 258 -19.09 13.89 5.44
N SER A 259 -19.66 12.69 5.61
CA SER A 259 -18.97 11.55 6.20
C SER A 259 -18.14 10.70 5.22
N ILE A 260 -18.21 11.00 3.92
CA ILE A 260 -17.48 10.22 2.91
C ILE A 260 -15.98 10.22 3.15
N ILE A 261 -15.36 9.05 3.00
CA ILE A 261 -13.91 8.90 3.06
C ILE A 261 -13.34 9.06 1.65
N MET A 262 -12.24 9.83 1.54
CA MET A 262 -11.54 10.08 0.29
C MET A 262 -10.07 9.69 0.43
N ASN A 263 -9.49 9.11 -0.62
CA ASN A 263 -8.05 8.89 -0.68
C ASN A 263 -7.29 10.14 -1.16
N ASN A 264 -5.96 10.10 -1.09
CA ASN A 264 -5.09 11.21 -1.46
C ASN A 264 -4.90 11.44 -2.99
N ARG A 265 -5.55 10.62 -3.84
CA ARG A 265 -5.39 10.71 -5.31
C ARG A 265 -6.37 11.66 -6.00
N LEU A 266 -7.14 12.43 -5.25
CA LEU A 266 -7.91 13.54 -5.82
C LEU A 266 -7.01 14.64 -6.40
N GLY A 267 -5.82 14.81 -5.84
CA GLY A 267 -4.97 15.96 -6.10
C GLY A 267 -5.25 17.12 -5.14
N GLY A 268 -4.62 18.28 -5.35
CA GLY A 268 -4.83 19.49 -4.56
C GLY A 268 -4.47 19.39 -3.06
N GLY A 269 -3.87 18.28 -2.62
CA GLY A 269 -3.56 18.05 -1.21
C GLY A 269 -4.72 17.49 -0.37
N TYR A 270 -5.83 17.16 -0.99
CA TYR A 270 -7.00 16.57 -0.35
C TYR A 270 -6.85 15.05 -0.15
N GLY A 271 -7.56 14.52 0.83
CA GLY A 271 -7.68 13.09 1.11
C GLY A 271 -7.57 12.75 2.59
N ASP A 272 -8.25 11.70 2.99
CA ASP A 272 -8.23 11.15 4.35
C ASP A 272 -7.14 10.09 4.51
N THR A 273 -6.80 9.38 3.43
CA THR A 273 -5.91 8.22 3.46
C THR A 273 -4.81 8.30 2.42
N GLU A 274 -3.59 7.89 2.80
CA GLU A 274 -2.51 7.61 1.86
C GLU A 274 -2.73 6.25 1.20
N THR A 275 -2.34 6.10 -0.08
CA THR A 275 -2.59 4.89 -0.86
C THR A 275 -1.31 4.33 -1.51
N PRO A 276 -0.40 3.71 -0.72
CA PRO A 276 0.69 2.94 -1.30
C PRO A 276 0.15 1.80 -2.17
N GLU A 277 0.73 1.64 -3.36
CA GLU A 277 0.27 0.68 -4.35
C GLU A 277 1.32 -0.40 -4.61
N GLN A 278 0.91 -1.67 -4.51
CA GLN A 278 1.74 -2.87 -4.76
C GLN A 278 2.95 -3.03 -3.81
N TYR A 279 3.10 -2.20 -2.79
CA TYR A 279 4.14 -2.35 -1.77
C TYR A 279 3.59 -2.03 -0.37
N ILE A 280 4.26 -2.55 0.66
CA ILE A 280 3.91 -2.31 2.06
C ILE A 280 5.01 -1.43 2.68
N PRO A 281 4.69 -0.22 3.16
CA PRO A 281 5.65 0.63 3.86
C PRO A 281 6.30 -0.09 5.05
N ALA A 282 7.56 0.21 5.34
CA ALA A 282 8.30 -0.46 6.42
C ALA A 282 7.64 -0.28 7.79
N THR A 283 7.20 0.94 8.10
CA THR A 283 6.63 1.32 9.41
C THR A 283 5.20 1.84 9.33
N GLY A 284 4.62 1.93 8.15
CA GLY A 284 3.40 2.69 7.91
C GLY A 284 3.65 4.21 7.94
N TYR A 285 2.58 4.99 7.93
CA TYR A 285 2.65 6.46 7.94
C TYR A 285 2.33 6.98 9.33
N LYS A 286 3.20 7.84 9.85
CA LYS A 286 3.00 8.46 11.15
C LYS A 286 1.84 9.47 11.08
N ASP A 287 0.92 9.36 12.04
CA ASP A 287 -0.23 10.28 12.21
C ASP A 287 -1.15 10.41 10.98
N LYS A 288 -1.12 9.42 10.07
CA LYS A 288 -1.98 9.35 8.89
C LYS A 288 -2.66 7.99 8.79
N ASP A 289 -3.89 8.01 8.30
CA ASP A 289 -4.56 6.79 7.86
C ASP A 289 -4.04 6.38 6.49
N TRP A 290 -3.94 5.08 6.22
CA TRP A 290 -3.41 4.58 4.95
C TRP A 290 -3.95 3.21 4.58
N GLU A 291 -4.01 2.96 3.29
CA GLU A 291 -4.53 1.74 2.70
C GLU A 291 -3.63 1.25 1.58
N VAL A 292 -3.16 0.02 1.66
CA VAL A 292 -2.42 -0.59 0.55
C VAL A 292 -3.42 -1.20 -0.42
N CYS A 293 -3.38 -0.77 -1.67
CA CYS A 293 -4.08 -1.47 -2.74
C CYS A 293 -3.12 -2.39 -3.49
N MET A 294 -3.54 -3.65 -3.70
CA MET A 294 -2.76 -4.65 -4.43
C MET A 294 -3.64 -5.51 -5.33
N THR A 295 -3.07 -5.92 -6.44
CA THR A 295 -3.64 -6.94 -7.31
C THR A 295 -3.50 -8.35 -6.69
N LEU A 296 -4.41 -9.25 -7.04
CA LEU A 296 -4.27 -10.67 -6.69
C LEU A 296 -3.29 -11.39 -7.62
N ASN A 297 -3.07 -10.86 -8.82
CA ASN A 297 -2.10 -11.29 -9.84
C ASN A 297 -1.18 -10.12 -10.23
N ASN A 298 -0.88 -9.88 -11.52
CA ASN A 298 -0.04 -8.75 -11.97
C ASN A 298 -0.85 -7.61 -12.61
N THR A 299 -2.18 -7.69 -12.65
CA THR A 299 -3.05 -6.74 -13.33
C THR A 299 -4.29 -6.42 -12.50
N TRP A 300 -4.85 -5.22 -12.64
CA TRP A 300 -6.08 -4.83 -11.96
C TRP A 300 -7.30 -5.39 -12.70
N GLY A 301 -7.45 -5.08 -13.98
CA GLY A 301 -8.47 -5.67 -14.83
C GLY A 301 -8.13 -7.11 -15.24
N TYR A 302 -9.14 -7.88 -15.65
CA TYR A 302 -8.94 -9.27 -16.08
C TYR A 302 -7.99 -9.38 -17.27
N SER A 303 -7.00 -10.25 -17.17
CA SER A 303 -6.13 -10.68 -18.26
C SER A 303 -6.12 -12.20 -18.35
N ALA A 304 -6.46 -12.73 -19.53
CA ALA A 304 -6.50 -14.19 -19.75
C ALA A 304 -5.11 -14.84 -19.70
N HIS A 305 -4.06 -14.05 -19.93
CA HIS A 305 -2.67 -14.51 -20.00
C HIS A 305 -1.94 -14.42 -18.66
N ASP A 306 -2.45 -13.66 -17.70
CA ASP A 306 -1.84 -13.55 -16.39
C ASP A 306 -2.22 -14.74 -15.51
N LYS A 307 -1.20 -15.53 -15.16
CA LYS A 307 -1.33 -16.72 -14.32
C LYS A 307 -0.54 -16.62 -13.02
N ASN A 308 -0.01 -15.43 -12.71
CA ASN A 308 0.83 -15.22 -11.53
C ASN A 308 -0.01 -14.84 -10.30
N TRP A 309 -0.88 -15.75 -9.89
CA TRP A 309 -1.76 -15.54 -8.75
C TRP A 309 -1.00 -15.58 -7.42
N LYS A 310 -1.33 -14.67 -6.52
CA LYS A 310 -0.88 -14.73 -5.12
C LYS A 310 -1.56 -15.90 -4.42
N THR A 311 -0.78 -16.63 -3.63
CA THR A 311 -1.33 -17.70 -2.79
C THR A 311 -2.14 -17.12 -1.61
N PRO A 312 -3.06 -17.90 -1.02
CA PRO A 312 -3.78 -17.49 0.20
C PRO A 312 -2.84 -17.08 1.32
N GLU A 313 -1.75 -17.82 1.51
CA GLU A 313 -0.68 -17.50 2.47
C GLU A 313 -0.08 -16.11 2.20
N LYS A 314 0.25 -15.78 0.95
CA LYS A 314 0.79 -14.48 0.58
C LYS A 314 -0.19 -13.34 0.87
N VAL A 315 -1.48 -13.56 0.58
CA VAL A 315 -2.56 -12.61 0.90
C VAL A 315 -2.66 -12.40 2.41
N LEU A 316 -2.64 -13.47 3.20
CA LEU A 316 -2.67 -13.40 4.66
C LEU A 316 -1.44 -12.70 5.24
N LYS A 317 -0.23 -13.05 4.80
CA LYS A 317 1.00 -12.40 5.24
C LYS A 317 1.00 -10.90 4.90
N ASN A 318 0.50 -10.52 3.72
CA ASN A 318 0.34 -9.11 3.36
C ASN A 318 -0.67 -8.40 4.27
N LEU A 319 -1.86 -8.98 4.48
CA LEU A 319 -2.90 -8.43 5.38
C LEU A 319 -2.35 -8.20 6.78
N ILE A 320 -1.70 -9.21 7.35
CA ILE A 320 -1.12 -9.15 8.69
C ILE A 320 0.00 -8.08 8.75
N ASP A 321 0.89 -8.04 7.75
CA ASP A 321 1.99 -7.07 7.71
C ASP A 321 1.45 -5.64 7.66
N ILE A 322 0.45 -5.37 6.82
CA ILE A 322 -0.21 -4.07 6.70
C ILE A 322 -0.88 -3.67 8.02
N VAL A 323 -1.70 -4.56 8.59
CA VAL A 323 -2.46 -4.27 9.81
C VAL A 323 -1.54 -4.11 11.02
N SER A 324 -0.46 -4.89 11.09
CA SER A 324 0.57 -4.76 12.14
C SER A 324 1.30 -3.41 12.14
N LYS A 325 1.16 -2.64 11.06
CA LYS A 325 1.72 -1.30 10.88
C LYS A 325 0.64 -0.21 10.90
N GLY A 326 -0.61 -0.58 11.16
CA GLY A 326 -1.75 0.33 11.34
C GLY A 326 -2.54 0.65 10.07
N GLY A 327 -2.25 0.01 8.93
CA GLY A 327 -2.94 0.24 7.66
C GLY A 327 -4.15 -0.67 7.44
N ASN A 328 -4.84 -0.40 6.32
CA ASN A 328 -5.86 -1.26 5.74
C ASN A 328 -5.36 -1.93 4.45
N TYR A 329 -5.91 -3.07 4.11
CA TYR A 329 -5.60 -3.81 2.90
C TYR A 329 -6.80 -3.86 1.95
N LEU A 330 -6.63 -3.35 0.73
CA LEU A 330 -7.61 -3.36 -0.34
C LEU A 330 -7.10 -4.27 -1.47
N ILE A 331 -7.58 -5.52 -1.50
CA ILE A 331 -7.14 -6.51 -2.50
C ILE A 331 -8.08 -6.54 -3.69
N ASN A 332 -7.51 -6.62 -4.89
CA ASN A 332 -8.24 -6.50 -6.14
C ASN A 332 -8.80 -7.82 -6.67
N VAL A 333 -9.95 -7.71 -7.31
CA VAL A 333 -10.58 -8.71 -8.16
C VAL A 333 -10.78 -8.10 -9.54
N GLY A 334 -10.37 -8.81 -10.59
CA GLY A 334 -10.64 -8.46 -11.98
C GLY A 334 -11.68 -9.43 -12.57
N PRO A 335 -12.98 -9.10 -12.60
CA PRO A 335 -14.01 -9.93 -13.23
C PRO A 335 -13.81 -10.05 -14.74
N LYS A 336 -14.22 -11.18 -15.32
CA LYS A 336 -14.22 -11.41 -16.75
C LYS A 336 -15.28 -10.54 -17.45
N GLY A 337 -15.18 -10.37 -18.77
CA GLY A 337 -16.17 -9.62 -19.57
C GLY A 337 -17.59 -10.17 -19.49
N ASP A 338 -17.74 -11.47 -19.19
CA ASP A 338 -19.05 -12.10 -18.98
C ASP A 338 -19.61 -11.96 -17.54
N GLY A 339 -18.89 -11.27 -16.65
CA GLY A 339 -19.26 -11.08 -15.24
C GLY A 339 -18.83 -12.20 -14.29
N GLY A 340 -18.16 -13.23 -14.80
CA GLY A 340 -17.65 -14.32 -13.96
C GLY A 340 -16.39 -13.92 -13.20
N ILE A 341 -16.29 -14.32 -11.93
CA ILE A 341 -15.04 -14.20 -11.15
C ILE A 341 -14.08 -15.35 -11.53
N PRO A 342 -12.78 -15.10 -11.74
CA PRO A 342 -11.80 -16.16 -11.92
C PRO A 342 -11.83 -17.17 -10.78
N VAL A 343 -11.73 -18.46 -11.10
CA VAL A 343 -11.79 -19.54 -10.10
C VAL A 343 -10.64 -19.43 -9.10
N GLU A 344 -9.47 -19.02 -9.57
CA GLU A 344 -8.28 -18.80 -8.73
C GLU A 344 -8.52 -17.73 -7.63
N THR A 345 -9.33 -16.73 -7.95
CA THR A 345 -9.77 -15.72 -6.95
C THR A 345 -10.71 -16.35 -5.92
N VAL A 346 -11.70 -17.12 -6.38
CA VAL A 346 -12.68 -17.76 -5.50
C VAL A 346 -12.00 -18.73 -4.54
N ASP A 347 -11.09 -19.55 -5.04
CA ASP A 347 -10.35 -20.54 -4.25
C ASP A 347 -9.46 -19.83 -3.22
N CYS A 348 -8.68 -18.84 -3.63
CA CYS A 348 -7.83 -18.06 -2.73
C CYS A 348 -8.66 -17.39 -1.62
N PHE A 349 -9.75 -16.74 -1.98
CA PHE A 349 -10.59 -16.03 -1.01
C PHE A 349 -11.34 -16.96 -0.07
N SER A 350 -11.70 -18.17 -0.53
CA SER A 350 -12.27 -19.20 0.34
C SER A 350 -11.31 -19.62 1.44
N GLU A 351 -10.04 -19.83 1.10
CA GLU A 351 -9.00 -20.21 2.07
C GLU A 351 -8.65 -19.07 3.03
N VAL A 352 -8.53 -17.84 2.52
CA VAL A 352 -8.35 -16.65 3.36
C VAL A 352 -9.52 -16.51 4.34
N GLY A 353 -10.75 -16.75 3.88
CA GLY A 353 -11.96 -16.68 4.70
C GLY A 353 -11.98 -17.70 5.83
N GLN A 354 -11.51 -18.93 5.59
CA GLN A 354 -11.37 -19.94 6.64
C GLN A 354 -10.42 -19.48 7.75
N TRP A 355 -9.28 -18.90 7.39
CA TRP A 355 -8.34 -18.35 8.35
C TRP A 355 -8.94 -17.17 9.11
N MET A 356 -9.61 -16.23 8.40
CA MET A 356 -10.25 -15.05 9.00
C MET A 356 -11.39 -15.43 9.95
N HIS A 357 -12.09 -16.54 9.72
CA HIS A 357 -13.13 -17.02 10.60
C HIS A 357 -12.59 -17.36 11.99
N ILE A 358 -11.39 -17.93 12.06
CA ILE A 358 -10.72 -18.30 13.32
C ILE A 358 -9.99 -17.09 13.93
N ASN A 359 -9.27 -16.34 13.09
CA ASN A 359 -8.28 -15.36 13.56
C ASN A 359 -8.71 -13.89 13.36
N GLY A 360 -9.94 -13.64 12.91
CA GLY A 360 -10.41 -12.28 12.60
C GLY A 360 -10.33 -11.30 13.78
N GLU A 361 -10.43 -11.78 15.01
CA GLU A 361 -10.23 -11.00 16.22
C GLU A 361 -8.84 -10.37 16.30
N ALA A 362 -7.83 -11.04 15.76
CA ALA A 362 -6.45 -10.56 15.72
C ALA A 362 -6.20 -9.51 14.61
N ILE A 363 -7.21 -9.25 13.77
CA ILE A 363 -7.16 -8.32 12.64
C ILE A 363 -8.06 -7.09 12.89
N TYR A 364 -9.38 -7.32 13.07
CA TYR A 364 -10.35 -6.23 13.19
C TYR A 364 -10.20 -5.46 14.49
N GLY A 365 -10.36 -4.13 14.42
CA GLY A 365 -10.28 -3.26 15.60
C GLY A 365 -8.91 -3.26 16.28
N THR A 366 -7.88 -3.81 15.63
CA THR A 366 -6.52 -3.77 16.17
C THR A 366 -5.74 -2.54 15.69
N THR A 367 -4.67 -2.25 16.40
CA THR A 367 -3.74 -1.15 16.09
C THR A 367 -2.33 -1.69 15.85
N ALA A 368 -1.44 -0.80 15.40
CA ALA A 368 -0.06 -1.14 15.09
C ALA A 368 0.68 -1.84 16.23
N SER A 369 1.63 -2.70 15.85
CA SER A 369 2.56 -3.39 16.73
C SER A 369 3.28 -2.43 17.68
N PRO A 370 3.45 -2.78 18.95
CA PRO A 370 4.32 -2.04 19.85
C PRO A 370 5.82 -2.37 19.63
N PHE A 371 6.11 -3.42 18.85
CA PHE A 371 7.48 -3.85 18.58
C PHE A 371 7.93 -3.32 17.21
N LYS A 372 9.11 -2.75 17.14
CA LYS A 372 9.70 -2.29 15.89
C LYS A 372 9.99 -3.43 14.91
N LYS A 373 10.44 -4.57 15.44
CA LYS A 373 10.83 -5.73 14.65
C LYS A 373 10.63 -7.03 15.43
N LEU A 374 10.09 -8.02 14.74
CA LEU A 374 9.98 -9.41 15.20
C LEU A 374 10.57 -10.30 14.10
N THR A 375 11.52 -11.17 14.43
CA THR A 375 12.22 -12.02 13.46
C THR A 375 11.34 -13.17 12.95
N TRP A 376 10.39 -13.60 13.75
CA TRP A 376 9.52 -14.75 13.52
C TRP A 376 8.15 -14.40 12.92
N GLY A 377 7.79 -13.13 12.82
CA GLY A 377 6.46 -12.74 12.32
C GLY A 377 6.08 -11.28 12.60
N ARG A 378 4.82 -11.09 12.97
CA ARG A 378 4.22 -9.76 13.24
C ARG A 378 3.41 -9.78 14.53
N CYS A 379 3.06 -8.59 15.00
CA CYS A 379 2.18 -8.40 16.14
C CYS A 379 1.12 -7.35 15.83
N THR A 380 -0.12 -7.61 16.22
CA THR A 380 -1.17 -6.59 16.30
C THR A 380 -1.58 -6.40 17.75
N LYS A 381 -2.20 -5.27 18.06
CA LYS A 381 -2.55 -4.90 19.43
C LYS A 381 -4.00 -4.43 19.50
N ARG A 382 -4.74 -4.92 20.49
CA ARG A 382 -6.04 -4.38 20.87
C ARG A 382 -5.99 -3.86 22.30
N VAL A 383 -6.62 -2.71 22.51
CA VAL A 383 -6.81 -2.11 23.82
C VAL A 383 -8.31 -2.00 24.05
N ASP A 384 -8.80 -2.61 25.10
CA ASP A 384 -10.20 -2.60 25.49
C ASP A 384 -10.33 -2.37 27.00
N ALA A 385 -11.56 -2.46 27.51
CA ALA A 385 -11.83 -2.23 28.94
C ALA A 385 -11.13 -3.26 29.86
N ASP A 386 -10.84 -4.47 29.34
CA ASP A 386 -10.20 -5.56 30.09
C ASP A 386 -8.67 -5.47 30.10
N GLY A 387 -8.09 -4.54 29.34
CA GLY A 387 -6.66 -4.31 29.23
C GLY A 387 -6.10 -4.37 27.81
N VAL A 388 -4.88 -4.87 27.69
CA VAL A 388 -4.18 -4.98 26.40
C VAL A 388 -4.04 -6.43 25.99
N THR A 389 -4.43 -6.73 24.76
CA THR A 389 -4.17 -8.02 24.12
C THR A 389 -3.20 -7.82 22.94
N LEU A 390 -2.12 -8.59 22.95
CA LEU A 390 -1.19 -8.72 21.83
C LEU A 390 -1.51 -10.00 21.06
N TYR A 391 -1.64 -9.89 19.75
CA TYR A 391 -1.80 -11.04 18.87
C TYR A 391 -0.49 -11.26 18.12
N LEU A 392 0.16 -12.39 18.36
CA LEU A 392 1.43 -12.80 17.77
C LEU A 392 1.14 -13.62 16.52
N HIS A 393 1.36 -13.06 15.36
CA HIS A 393 1.20 -13.73 14.07
C HIS A 393 2.53 -14.38 13.67
N VAL A 394 2.62 -15.68 13.83
CA VAL A 394 3.85 -16.43 13.56
C VAL A 394 3.91 -16.79 12.08
N PHE A 395 4.92 -16.27 11.38
CA PHE A 395 5.18 -16.55 9.97
C PHE A 395 6.17 -17.70 9.79
N GLU A 396 7.13 -17.77 10.72
CA GLU A 396 8.20 -18.76 10.74
C GLU A 396 8.39 -19.22 12.18
N TRP A 397 8.32 -20.52 12.40
CA TRP A 397 8.55 -21.11 13.71
C TRP A 397 10.06 -21.23 13.93
N PRO A 398 10.63 -20.54 14.94
CA PRO A 398 12.07 -20.63 15.25
C PRO A 398 12.47 -22.04 15.67
N GLU A 399 13.67 -22.47 15.24
CA GLU A 399 14.21 -23.80 15.56
C GLU A 399 14.48 -24.00 17.06
N ASP A 400 14.75 -22.92 17.79
CA ASP A 400 14.97 -22.94 19.24
C ASP A 400 13.69 -23.07 20.07
N GLY A 401 12.53 -23.16 19.40
CA GLY A 401 11.23 -23.32 20.05
C GLY A 401 10.77 -22.09 20.83
N THR A 402 11.27 -20.87 20.51
CA THR A 402 10.94 -19.66 21.27
C THR A 402 10.60 -18.45 20.40
N LEU A 403 9.63 -17.65 20.87
CA LEU A 403 9.28 -16.36 20.27
C LEU A 403 9.65 -15.25 21.26
N LEU A 404 10.69 -14.49 20.95
CA LEU A 404 11.08 -13.34 21.77
C LEU A 404 10.19 -12.13 21.46
N LEU A 405 9.61 -11.51 22.50
CA LEU A 405 8.96 -10.22 22.50
C LEU A 405 9.92 -9.17 23.08
N PRO A 406 10.71 -8.51 22.23
CA PRO A 406 11.86 -7.74 22.68
C PRO A 406 11.41 -6.51 23.49
N GLY A 407 11.97 -6.40 24.69
CA GLY A 407 11.72 -5.26 25.58
C GLY A 407 10.38 -5.23 26.29
N LEU A 408 9.49 -6.22 26.09
CA LEU A 408 8.21 -6.29 26.83
C LEU A 408 8.45 -6.50 28.32
N LYS A 409 7.87 -5.61 29.15
CA LYS A 409 8.07 -5.62 30.61
C LYS A 409 6.84 -6.10 31.37
N ASN A 410 5.69 -6.20 30.71
CA ASN A 410 4.44 -6.61 31.33
C ASN A 410 4.46 -8.05 31.85
N ASP A 411 3.70 -8.31 32.89
CA ASP A 411 3.28 -9.64 33.27
C ASP A 411 2.23 -10.15 32.27
N ILE A 412 2.26 -11.45 31.98
CA ILE A 412 1.32 -12.10 31.06
C ILE A 412 0.22 -12.74 31.89
N ARG A 413 -1.01 -12.24 31.75
CA ARG A 413 -2.19 -12.79 32.43
C ARG A 413 -2.60 -14.13 31.84
N SER A 414 -2.57 -14.24 30.50
CA SER A 414 -2.81 -15.50 29.79
C SER A 414 -2.16 -15.46 28.40
N ALA A 415 -1.77 -16.63 27.93
CA ALA A 415 -1.25 -16.85 26.59
C ALA A 415 -1.90 -18.11 26.01
N ASN A 416 -2.61 -17.99 24.88
CA ASN A 416 -3.33 -19.09 24.25
C ASN A 416 -3.17 -19.05 22.74
N THR A 417 -3.10 -20.21 22.12
CA THR A 417 -3.26 -20.35 20.67
C THR A 417 -4.70 -20.05 20.27
N MET A 418 -4.92 -19.54 19.04
CA MET A 418 -6.28 -19.23 18.55
C MET A 418 -6.91 -20.39 17.76
N TRP A 419 -6.11 -21.30 17.20
CA TRP A 419 -6.62 -22.43 16.38
C TRP A 419 -7.17 -23.59 17.20
N ASP A 420 -6.56 -23.87 18.34
CA ASP A 420 -6.98 -24.88 19.33
C ASP A 420 -6.52 -24.31 20.68
N PRO A 421 -7.41 -23.70 21.47
CA PRO A 421 -7.01 -22.92 22.64
C PRO A 421 -6.20 -23.74 23.64
N VAL A 422 -4.89 -23.76 23.50
CA VAL A 422 -3.92 -24.38 24.38
C VAL A 422 -3.16 -23.30 25.11
N LEU A 423 -2.99 -23.48 26.42
CA LEU A 423 -2.19 -22.58 27.23
C LEU A 423 -0.72 -22.64 26.79
N VAL A 424 -0.15 -21.48 26.51
CA VAL A 424 1.23 -21.31 26.08
C VAL A 424 2.08 -20.80 27.24
N GLN A 425 3.24 -21.38 27.47
CA GLN A 425 4.16 -20.95 28.53
C GLN A 425 4.90 -19.69 28.14
N THR A 426 5.07 -18.79 29.09
CA THR A 426 5.82 -17.53 28.94
C THR A 426 6.84 -17.38 30.04
N GLU A 427 7.98 -16.75 29.72
CA GLU A 427 9.10 -16.51 30.65
C GLU A 427 9.60 -15.08 30.51
N LYS A 428 9.75 -14.37 31.62
CA LYS A 428 10.41 -13.05 31.61
C LYS A 428 11.91 -13.21 31.62
N THR A 429 12.58 -12.43 30.75
CA THR A 429 14.03 -12.35 30.65
C THR A 429 14.48 -10.89 30.66
N ASP A 430 15.77 -10.64 30.78
CA ASP A 430 16.39 -9.32 30.63
C ASP A 430 16.11 -8.69 29.25
N ARG A 431 15.95 -9.52 28.22
CA ARG A 431 15.66 -9.10 26.85
C ARG A 431 14.18 -8.84 26.57
N GLY A 432 13.28 -9.22 27.46
CA GLY A 432 11.83 -9.12 27.29
C GLY A 432 11.10 -10.39 27.68
N VAL A 433 9.95 -10.66 27.10
CA VAL A 433 9.19 -11.90 27.34
C VAL A 433 9.48 -12.91 26.23
N VAL A 434 9.75 -14.12 26.63
CA VAL A 434 9.90 -15.29 25.74
C VAL A 434 8.61 -16.12 25.83
N VAL A 435 8.05 -16.45 24.66
CA VAL A 435 6.89 -17.34 24.52
C VAL A 435 7.42 -18.67 24.00
N LYS A 436 7.13 -19.77 24.71
CA LYS A 436 7.55 -21.13 24.29
C LYS A 436 6.54 -21.68 23.30
N ILE A 437 7.03 -22.18 22.18
CA ILE A 437 6.20 -22.81 21.15
C ILE A 437 5.49 -24.03 21.76
N PRO A 438 4.16 -24.17 21.56
CA PRO A 438 3.46 -25.34 22.07
C PRO A 438 3.93 -26.61 21.38
N ASP A 439 3.91 -27.75 22.10
CA ASP A 439 4.33 -29.07 21.60
C ASP A 439 3.53 -29.52 20.37
N ARG A 440 2.31 -29.00 20.22
CA ARG A 440 1.43 -29.28 19.10
C ARG A 440 1.26 -28.04 18.23
N VAL A 441 1.89 -28.03 17.07
CA VAL A 441 1.73 -27.00 16.03
C VAL A 441 0.82 -27.54 14.93
N PRO A 442 -0.01 -26.69 14.29
CA PRO A 442 -0.82 -27.12 13.15
C PRO A 442 0.01 -27.78 12.05
N GLY A 443 -0.53 -28.81 11.40
CA GLY A 443 0.16 -29.55 10.35
C GLY A 443 0.43 -28.75 9.07
N ASN A 444 -0.25 -27.63 8.85
CA ASN A 444 0.00 -26.71 7.75
C ASN A 444 0.75 -25.48 8.25
N LEU A 445 2.07 -25.52 8.23
CA LEU A 445 2.96 -24.43 8.65
C LEU A 445 3.08 -23.30 7.61
N GLU A 446 2.44 -23.42 6.45
CA GLU A 446 2.49 -22.38 5.40
C GLU A 446 1.62 -21.18 5.76
N ARG A 447 0.54 -21.37 6.55
CA ARG A 447 -0.35 -20.30 6.99
C ARG A 447 0.15 -19.68 8.29
N PRO A 448 0.04 -18.33 8.45
CA PRO A 448 0.34 -17.68 9.71
C PRO A 448 -0.54 -18.19 10.84
N GLU A 449 0.05 -18.57 11.96
CA GLU A 449 -0.67 -18.97 13.16
C GLU A 449 -0.66 -17.85 14.19
N VAL A 450 -1.69 -17.83 15.07
CA VAL A 450 -1.87 -16.72 16.00
C VAL A 450 -1.88 -17.19 17.45
N ILE A 451 -1.08 -16.50 18.29
CA ILE A 451 -1.09 -16.65 19.75
C ILE A 451 -1.60 -15.34 20.35
N ALA A 452 -2.63 -15.39 21.17
CA ALA A 452 -3.16 -14.24 21.89
C ALA A 452 -2.54 -14.15 23.28
N LEU A 453 -1.94 -13.01 23.62
CA LEU A 453 -1.39 -12.69 24.93
C LEU A 453 -2.18 -11.57 25.59
N LYS A 454 -2.82 -11.85 26.72
CA LYS A 454 -3.41 -10.80 27.59
C LYS A 454 -2.38 -10.33 28.60
N LEU A 455 -2.20 -9.01 28.66
CA LEU A 455 -1.22 -8.38 29.53
C LEU A 455 -1.87 -7.87 30.82
N ASP A 456 -1.10 -7.82 31.88
CA ASP A 456 -1.45 -7.07 33.08
C ASP A 456 -0.95 -5.62 32.99
N GLY A 457 -1.79 -4.67 33.36
CA GLY A 457 -1.47 -3.26 33.41
C GLY A 457 -1.33 -2.58 32.04
N PHE A 458 -0.72 -1.40 32.04
CA PHE A 458 -0.46 -0.63 30.82
C PHE A 458 0.71 -1.23 30.05
N LEU A 459 0.59 -1.25 28.74
CA LEU A 459 1.64 -1.77 27.85
C LEU A 459 2.95 -0.99 28.05
N THR A 460 4.01 -1.72 28.37
CA THR A 460 5.37 -1.19 28.53
C THR A 460 6.36 -1.99 27.71
N VAL A 461 6.92 -1.35 26.68
CA VAL A 461 7.97 -1.93 25.83
C VAL A 461 9.18 -1.01 25.83
N GLU A 462 10.32 -1.52 26.28
CA GLU A 462 11.62 -0.84 26.21
C GLU A 462 12.38 -1.33 24.97
N PRO A 463 12.67 -0.45 23.98
CA PRO A 463 13.42 -0.88 22.80
C PRO A 463 14.78 -1.47 23.16
N LEU A 464 15.08 -2.64 22.64
CA LEU A 464 16.42 -3.22 22.78
C LEU A 464 17.42 -2.32 22.05
N THR A 465 18.60 -2.18 22.66
CA THR A 465 19.69 -1.39 22.11
C THR A 465 20.81 -2.35 21.69
N LEU A 466 21.26 -2.26 20.43
CA LEU A 466 22.38 -3.05 19.93
C LEU A 466 23.63 -2.76 20.77
N GLN A 467 24.25 -3.81 21.33
CA GLN A 467 25.50 -3.70 22.08
C GLN A 467 26.68 -3.94 21.13
N ILE A 468 27.61 -3.02 21.10
CA ILE A 468 28.85 -3.13 20.31
C ILE A 468 30.08 -3.04 21.21
N GLN A 469 31.17 -3.67 20.79
CA GLN A 469 32.47 -3.51 21.40
C GLN A 469 33.17 -2.31 20.77
N GLY A 470 33.50 -1.30 21.57
CA GLY A 470 34.06 -0.05 21.05
C GLY A 470 35.58 -0.10 20.81
N ASP A 471 36.23 -1.23 21.09
CA ASP A 471 37.66 -1.45 20.87
C ASP A 471 37.96 -2.17 19.55
N SER A 472 36.97 -2.55 18.76
CA SER A 472 37.12 -3.27 17.49
C SER A 472 36.19 -2.70 16.41
N ASP A 473 36.45 -3.10 15.17
CA ASP A 473 35.53 -2.85 14.05
C ASP A 473 34.17 -3.51 14.32
N PHE A 474 33.10 -2.88 13.85
CA PHE A 474 31.74 -3.45 13.94
C PHE A 474 30.90 -3.15 12.68
N GLU A 475 29.79 -3.82 12.57
CA GLU A 475 28.86 -3.63 11.46
C GLU A 475 27.45 -3.32 11.97
N LEU A 476 26.83 -2.31 11.37
CA LEU A 476 25.39 -2.01 11.51
C LEU A 476 24.65 -2.63 10.33
N SER A 477 23.98 -3.73 10.61
CA SER A 477 23.22 -4.47 9.59
C SER A 477 21.99 -3.69 9.14
N VAL A 478 21.65 -3.77 7.85
CA VAL A 478 20.36 -3.26 7.34
C VAL A 478 19.17 -3.93 8.04
N GLN A 479 19.37 -5.16 8.53
CA GLN A 479 18.36 -5.89 9.28
C GLN A 479 18.09 -5.28 10.67
N ASP A 480 19.06 -4.55 11.24
CA ASP A 480 18.94 -3.89 12.55
C ASP A 480 18.52 -2.42 12.44
N ALA A 481 18.36 -1.93 11.22
CA ALA A 481 17.94 -0.56 10.97
C ALA A 481 16.50 -0.30 11.41
N ASP A 482 16.26 0.88 11.96
CA ASP A 482 14.94 1.48 12.10
C ASP A 482 14.64 2.26 10.81
N LEU A 483 13.61 1.85 10.08
CA LEU A 483 13.20 2.45 8.80
C LEU A 483 11.98 3.34 9.00
N SER A 484 11.88 4.43 8.23
CA SER A 484 10.68 5.28 8.20
C SER A 484 9.94 5.18 6.86
N GLY A 485 8.65 5.47 6.88
CA GLY A 485 7.80 5.66 5.70
C GLY A 485 7.89 4.58 4.64
N SER A 486 8.31 4.97 3.45
CA SER A 486 8.37 4.10 2.27
C SER A 486 9.55 3.12 2.24
N LEU A 487 10.55 3.34 3.08
CA LEU A 487 11.76 2.50 3.12
C LEU A 487 11.46 1.03 3.41
N MET A 488 12.21 0.13 2.80
CA MET A 488 12.11 -1.31 3.07
C MET A 488 13.45 -2.02 2.85
N VAL A 489 13.62 -3.13 3.56
CA VAL A 489 14.74 -4.06 3.30
C VAL A 489 14.33 -4.99 2.18
N GLU A 490 15.15 -5.08 1.15
CA GLU A 490 14.99 -5.99 0.02
C GLU A 490 16.25 -6.84 -0.18
N GLN A 491 16.10 -7.99 -0.83
CA GLN A 491 17.21 -8.83 -1.23
C GLN A 491 17.43 -8.72 -2.75
N LYS A 492 18.65 -8.45 -3.17
CA LYS A 492 19.00 -8.37 -4.59
C LYS A 492 19.42 -9.75 -5.14
N ALA A 493 19.64 -9.80 -6.45
CA ALA A 493 20.01 -11.02 -7.16
C ALA A 493 21.35 -11.65 -6.70
N ASP A 494 22.20 -10.88 -6.02
CA ASP A 494 23.46 -11.35 -5.40
C ASP A 494 23.24 -11.92 -3.97
N ASN A 495 21.99 -12.10 -3.55
CA ASN A 495 21.56 -12.54 -2.22
C ASN A 495 21.95 -11.62 -1.06
N LEU A 496 22.43 -10.41 -1.34
CA LEU A 496 22.70 -9.42 -0.32
C LEU A 496 21.50 -8.49 -0.10
N SER A 497 21.23 -8.19 1.16
CA SER A 497 20.16 -7.26 1.54
C SER A 497 20.62 -5.81 1.42
N ASN A 498 19.67 -4.95 1.07
CA ASN A 498 19.84 -3.49 1.11
C ASN A 498 18.55 -2.82 1.60
N ILE A 499 18.67 -1.60 2.11
CA ILE A 499 17.56 -0.69 2.30
C ILE A 499 17.32 0.00 0.98
N GLY A 500 16.06 0.02 0.50
CA GLY A 500 15.63 0.67 -0.73
C GLY A 500 14.29 1.35 -0.59
N TYR A 501 13.66 1.75 -1.71
CA TYR A 501 12.38 2.48 -1.76
C TYR A 501 12.40 3.82 -1.02
N TRP A 502 13.53 4.51 -1.02
CA TRP A 502 13.68 5.83 -0.40
C TRP A 502 13.04 6.91 -1.27
N ILE A 503 11.72 6.89 -1.38
CA ILE A 503 10.92 7.72 -2.29
C ILE A 503 10.57 9.06 -1.65
N ASP A 504 10.10 9.06 -0.39
CA ASP A 504 9.75 10.28 0.32
C ASP A 504 11.02 10.99 0.83
N LYS A 505 11.11 12.29 0.55
CA LYS A 505 12.23 13.14 0.99
C LYS A 505 12.35 13.26 2.51
N ASN A 506 11.29 12.99 3.25
CA ASN A 506 11.27 13.05 4.71
C ASN A 506 11.65 11.72 5.37
N ASP A 507 11.76 10.65 4.59
CA ASP A 507 12.15 9.36 5.10
C ASP A 507 13.60 9.36 5.56
N PHE A 508 13.88 8.54 6.57
CA PHE A 508 15.21 8.37 7.13
C PHE A 508 15.43 6.93 7.59
N VAL A 509 16.69 6.54 7.68
CA VAL A 509 17.12 5.28 8.27
C VAL A 509 17.97 5.57 9.50
N SER A 510 17.84 4.74 10.56
CA SER A 510 18.67 4.91 11.76
C SER A 510 19.02 3.58 12.42
N TRP A 511 20.10 3.61 13.18
CA TRP A 511 20.53 2.52 14.04
C TRP A 511 20.72 3.04 15.46
N THR A 512 20.14 2.33 16.43
CA THR A 512 20.29 2.64 17.85
C THR A 512 21.23 1.62 18.49
N PHE A 513 22.35 2.07 19.03
CA PHE A 513 23.34 1.20 19.64
C PHE A 513 23.99 1.83 20.87
N LYS A 514 24.71 1.01 21.63
CA LYS A 514 25.51 1.42 22.80
C LYS A 514 26.85 0.72 22.70
N SER A 515 27.93 1.49 22.84
CA SER A 515 29.30 0.96 22.93
C SER A 515 29.71 0.80 24.39
N ASP A 516 30.43 -0.26 24.70
CA ASP A 516 31.03 -0.50 26.03
C ASP A 516 32.21 0.46 26.30
N THR A 517 32.98 0.80 25.26
CA THR A 517 34.12 1.73 25.33
C THR A 517 33.96 2.88 24.34
N ALA A 518 34.65 4.00 24.58
CA ALA A 518 34.66 5.10 23.63
C ALA A 518 35.64 4.79 22.48
N GLY A 519 35.25 5.20 21.26
CA GLY A 519 36.09 4.99 20.08
C GLY A 519 35.79 6.02 18.99
N GLU A 520 36.74 6.16 18.06
CA GLU A 520 36.56 6.94 16.84
C GLU A 520 36.52 5.96 15.66
N PHE A 521 35.46 6.11 14.81
CA PHE A 521 35.19 5.15 13.74
C PHE A 521 34.95 5.86 12.42
N GLU A 522 35.55 5.34 11.37
CA GLU A 522 35.24 5.68 9.99
C GLU A 522 34.09 4.78 9.50
N LEU A 523 33.00 5.40 9.06
CA LEU A 523 31.83 4.67 8.59
C LEU A 523 31.86 4.54 7.07
N LEU A 524 31.75 3.31 6.60
CA LEU A 524 31.75 2.94 5.18
C LEU A 524 30.50 2.14 4.85
N THR A 525 29.95 2.34 3.64
CA THR A 525 28.82 1.54 3.15
C THR A 525 28.94 1.28 1.64
N SER A 526 28.00 0.50 1.10
CA SER A 526 27.83 0.34 -0.34
C SER A 526 26.51 0.96 -0.77
N VAL A 527 26.50 1.69 -1.87
CA VAL A 527 25.32 2.40 -2.38
C VAL A 527 25.07 2.13 -3.86
N ALA A 528 23.80 2.19 -4.28
CA ALA A 528 23.40 2.15 -5.67
C ALA A 528 22.30 3.20 -5.90
N THR A 529 22.44 4.01 -6.97
CA THR A 529 21.51 5.08 -7.33
C THR A 529 21.56 5.38 -8.83
N GLU A 530 20.43 5.76 -9.42
CA GLU A 530 20.37 6.14 -10.84
C GLU A 530 20.84 7.58 -11.08
N GLY A 531 20.68 8.45 -10.12
CA GLY A 531 21.08 9.86 -10.23
C GLY A 531 21.91 10.32 -9.04
N ASP A 532 22.55 11.48 -9.19
CA ASP A 532 23.33 12.09 -8.13
C ASP A 532 22.45 12.40 -6.91
N THR A 533 22.96 12.15 -5.70
CA THR A 533 22.22 12.38 -4.46
C THR A 533 23.10 12.88 -3.33
N ASN A 534 22.50 13.67 -2.42
CA ASN A 534 23.15 14.14 -1.20
C ASN A 534 22.52 13.49 0.03
N LEU A 535 23.33 12.90 0.88
CA LEU A 535 22.92 12.33 2.16
C LEU A 535 23.55 13.09 3.33
N LYS A 536 22.77 13.25 4.39
CA LYS A 536 23.23 13.73 5.69
C LYS A 536 23.30 12.56 6.66
N VAL A 537 24.47 12.39 7.26
CA VAL A 537 24.75 11.40 8.30
C VAL A 537 24.94 12.15 9.60
N GLN A 538 24.25 11.73 10.65
CA GLN A 538 24.27 12.42 11.95
C GLN A 538 24.31 11.42 13.10
N LEU A 539 25.16 11.67 14.07
CA LEU A 539 25.11 10.98 15.37
C LEU A 539 24.23 11.82 16.30
N VAL A 540 22.97 11.43 16.40
CA VAL A 540 21.92 12.17 17.12
C VAL A 540 22.25 12.29 18.61
N GLY A 541 22.07 13.47 19.18
CA GLY A 541 22.44 13.78 20.55
C GLY A 541 23.90 14.27 20.70
N THR A 542 24.56 14.51 19.57
CA THR A 542 25.89 15.14 19.49
C THR A 542 25.90 16.20 18.38
N ASP A 543 26.94 17.01 18.32
CA ASP A 543 27.15 17.99 17.23
C ASP A 543 27.77 17.35 15.97
N GLN A 544 27.95 16.04 15.96
CA GLN A 544 28.63 15.33 14.89
C GLN A 544 27.67 15.04 13.74
N SER A 545 27.91 15.66 12.60
CA SER A 545 27.22 15.37 11.35
C SER A 545 28.16 15.51 10.16
N ASN A 546 27.84 14.82 9.07
CA ASN A 546 28.54 14.92 7.80
C ASN A 546 27.54 14.93 6.65
N GLU A 547 27.81 15.70 5.61
CA GLU A 547 27.05 15.68 4.37
C GLU A 547 27.93 15.12 3.26
N ILE A 548 27.40 14.17 2.52
CA ILE A 548 28.13 13.48 1.47
C ILE A 548 27.38 13.61 0.14
N PHE A 549 28.15 13.79 -0.92
CA PHE A 549 27.68 13.72 -2.29
C PHE A 549 27.98 12.32 -2.82
N ILE A 550 26.96 11.67 -3.36
CA ILE A 550 27.05 10.35 -4.00
C ILE A 550 26.75 10.54 -5.48
N LYS A 551 27.70 10.17 -6.32
CA LYS A 551 27.56 10.20 -7.77
C LYS A 551 26.66 9.03 -8.21
N ALA A 552 25.89 9.24 -9.28
CA ALA A 552 25.08 8.19 -9.90
C ALA A 552 25.93 6.94 -10.24
N THR A 553 25.46 5.77 -9.81
CA THR A 553 26.06 4.48 -10.18
C THR A 553 25.46 3.92 -11.46
N GLY A 554 24.38 4.55 -11.95
CA GLY A 554 23.67 4.24 -13.18
C GLY A 554 22.57 3.17 -13.07
N SER A 555 22.36 2.60 -11.87
CA SER A 555 21.29 1.63 -11.62
C SER A 555 21.12 1.39 -10.12
N TYR A 556 19.90 1.12 -9.66
CA TYR A 556 19.61 0.71 -8.28
C TYR A 556 20.14 -0.70 -7.91
N SER A 557 20.73 -1.43 -8.86
CA SER A 557 21.35 -2.74 -8.63
C SER A 557 22.87 -2.74 -8.75
N LYS A 558 23.47 -1.63 -9.21
CA LYS A 558 24.90 -1.49 -9.37
C LYS A 558 25.47 -0.77 -8.16
N PHE A 559 25.99 -1.53 -7.20
CA PHE A 559 26.55 -0.98 -5.97
C PHE A 559 28.00 -0.52 -6.14
N GLU A 560 28.28 0.70 -5.69
CA GLU A 560 29.62 1.21 -5.44
C GLU A 560 29.96 0.98 -3.97
N ASN A 561 31.11 0.37 -3.70
CA ASN A 561 31.51 -0.06 -2.37
C ASN A 561 32.44 0.97 -1.70
N ASN A 562 32.55 0.87 -0.37
CA ASN A 562 33.41 1.68 0.47
C ASN A 562 33.14 3.19 0.38
N ILE A 563 31.90 3.58 0.15
CA ILE A 563 31.48 4.97 0.22
C ILE A 563 31.62 5.45 1.66
N LYS A 564 32.48 6.46 1.85
CA LYS A 564 32.75 7.03 3.17
C LYS A 564 31.62 7.94 3.62
N LEU A 565 30.95 7.56 4.71
CA LEU A 565 29.88 8.32 5.36
C LEU A 565 30.41 9.42 6.30
N GLY A 566 31.62 9.25 6.82
CA GLY A 566 32.28 10.18 7.74
C GLY A 566 33.04 9.46 8.84
N THR A 567 33.64 10.25 9.73
CA THR A 567 34.32 9.76 10.94
C THR A 567 33.61 10.32 12.16
N PHE A 568 33.25 9.44 13.11
CA PHE A 568 32.42 9.78 14.26
C PHE A 568 33.04 9.24 15.56
N LYS A 569 32.98 10.06 16.63
CA LYS A 569 33.35 9.67 17.97
C LYS A 569 32.14 9.12 18.72
N VAL A 570 32.19 7.84 19.00
CA VAL A 570 31.14 7.12 19.75
C VAL A 570 31.52 7.13 21.24
N PRO A 571 30.64 7.65 22.11
CA PRO A 571 30.91 7.71 23.55
C PRO A 571 30.72 6.32 24.20
N ALA A 572 31.50 6.03 25.26
CA ALA A 572 31.34 4.84 26.08
C ALA A 572 30.01 4.85 26.84
N ASN A 573 29.40 3.70 26.97
CA ASN A 573 28.23 3.44 27.84
C ASN A 573 27.00 4.36 27.66
N LYS A 574 26.95 5.11 26.56
CA LYS A 574 25.80 5.95 26.19
C LYS A 574 25.09 5.36 24.98
N LYS A 575 23.75 5.42 25.02
CA LYS A 575 22.91 5.12 23.87
C LYS A 575 23.09 6.22 22.83
N VAL A 576 23.39 5.85 21.60
CA VAL A 576 23.53 6.75 20.45
C VAL A 576 22.64 6.29 19.30
N VAL A 577 22.27 7.22 18.45
CA VAL A 577 21.48 6.94 17.25
C VAL A 577 22.24 7.50 16.05
N LEU A 578 22.68 6.62 15.15
CA LEU A 578 23.17 7.01 13.84
C LEU A 578 21.96 7.19 12.91
N ASN A 579 21.81 8.37 12.33
CA ASN A 579 20.71 8.71 11.44
C ASN A 579 21.25 9.10 10.07
N LEU A 580 20.67 8.52 9.00
CA LEU A 580 20.91 8.90 7.62
C LEU A 580 19.61 9.39 7.02
N ARG A 581 19.68 10.57 6.36
CA ARG A 581 18.54 11.21 5.68
C ARG A 581 19.00 11.99 4.46
N ARG A 582 18.06 12.44 3.66
CA ARG A 582 18.34 13.37 2.58
C ARG A 582 19.03 14.64 3.14
N ALA A 583 20.04 15.14 2.43
CA ALA A 583 20.61 16.47 2.62
C ALA A 583 19.97 17.47 1.63
N GLU A 584 20.30 18.76 1.79
CA GLU A 584 19.95 19.77 0.81
C GLU A 584 20.67 19.52 -0.53
N GLY A 585 20.08 19.98 -1.63
CA GLY A 585 20.63 19.83 -2.97
C GLY A 585 20.01 18.70 -3.79
N LYS A 586 20.85 17.99 -4.57
CA LYS A 586 20.39 16.93 -5.45
C LYS A 586 19.84 15.75 -4.66
N TRP A 587 18.71 15.23 -5.11
CA TRP A 587 18.09 14.04 -4.53
C TRP A 587 17.65 13.06 -5.61
N ASN A 588 18.13 11.82 -5.47
CA ASN A 588 17.59 10.63 -6.10
C ASN A 588 17.48 9.53 -5.05
N PRO A 589 16.50 8.62 -5.16
CA PRO A 589 16.44 7.45 -4.30
C PRO A 589 17.76 6.68 -4.31
N VAL A 590 18.10 6.11 -3.17
CA VAL A 590 19.34 5.36 -3.01
C VAL A 590 19.08 4.02 -2.34
N ASN A 591 19.73 2.97 -2.83
CA ASN A 591 19.83 1.69 -2.14
C ASN A 591 21.10 1.67 -1.30
N LEU A 592 20.96 1.32 -0.03
CA LEU A 592 22.04 1.33 0.97
C LEU A 592 22.22 -0.08 1.57
N ARG A 593 23.46 -0.56 1.64
CA ARG A 593 23.83 -1.80 2.35
C ARG A 593 24.28 -1.52 3.79
N ASN A 594 24.74 -2.58 4.48
CA ASN A 594 25.27 -2.49 5.84
C ASN A 594 26.33 -1.39 5.97
N ILE A 595 26.42 -0.80 7.15
CA ILE A 595 27.44 0.18 7.47
C ILE A 595 28.56 -0.53 8.24
N LYS A 596 29.77 -0.50 7.69
CA LYS A 596 30.98 -0.94 8.37
C LYS A 596 31.61 0.22 9.12
N ALA A 597 31.85 0.05 10.39
CA ALA A 597 32.54 0.99 11.25
C ALA A 597 33.96 0.50 11.52
N ILE A 598 34.93 1.17 10.93
CA ILE A 598 36.36 0.84 11.03
C ILE A 598 36.95 1.71 12.11
N LYS A 599 37.54 1.10 13.13
CA LYS A 599 38.19 1.80 14.23
C LYS A 599 39.45 2.55 13.75
N LYS A 600 39.60 3.79 14.22
CA LYS A 600 40.75 4.66 13.93
C LYS A 600 41.79 4.61 15.07
#